data_6ae3ce5b3f4435ffec1de9f0dc110561
#
_entry.id   6ae3ce5b3f4435ffec1de9f0dc110561
#
_cell.length_a   1.000
_cell.length_b   1.000
_cell.length_c   1.000
_cell.angle_alpha   90.00
_cell.angle_beta   90.00
_cell.angle_gamma   90.00
#
_symmetry.space_group_name_H-M   'P 1'
#
loop_
_entity.id
_entity.type
_entity.pdbx_description
1 polymer ?
#
loop_
_entity_poly.entity_id
_entity_poly.type
_entity_poly.pdbx_seq_one_letter_code
_entity_poly.pdbx_strand_id
1 'polypeptide(L)'
;MATLYETLGVDEHATEEEIKRAYRKAAMRCHPDRNVGNEEAAHAKFHEIKEAYAILSDPAQREVYDRIFAEEMERREAQLREEEAAREALYAKRVSLGMRFASEGHNGDVVFGVLLGQDCDEATARQIAESVVALHESREAKAKAESAPEPATETKEAPAQTADQSARAMNPLGAMWFQFFNNMRL
;
A
#
# COMPACT_ATOMS: atom_id res chain seq x y z
N MET A 1 -6.23 -11.62 -13.93
CA MET A 1 -7.02 -12.46 -14.87
C MET A 1 -8.09 -11.58 -15.47
N ALA A 2 -8.33 -11.67 -16.79
CA ALA A 2 -9.41 -10.92 -17.40
C ALA A 2 -10.76 -11.55 -16.97
N THR A 3 -11.74 -10.70 -16.66
CA THR A 3 -13.10 -11.14 -16.33
C THR A 3 -13.86 -11.54 -17.61
N LEU A 4 -14.96 -12.31 -17.49
CA LEU A 4 -15.81 -12.61 -18.63
C LEU A 4 -16.43 -11.34 -19.24
N TYR A 5 -16.68 -10.32 -18.42
CA TYR A 5 -17.13 -9.01 -18.87
C TYR A 5 -16.07 -8.27 -19.67
N GLU A 6 -14.81 -8.28 -19.23
CA GLU A 6 -13.69 -7.71 -19.96
C GLU A 6 -13.43 -8.46 -21.28
N THR A 7 -13.60 -9.78 -21.30
CA THR A 7 -13.47 -10.59 -22.52
C THR A 7 -14.47 -10.15 -23.59
N LEU A 8 -15.69 -9.82 -23.19
CA LEU A 8 -16.71 -9.25 -24.08
C LEU A 8 -16.53 -7.74 -24.32
N GLY A 9 -15.78 -7.05 -23.47
CA GLY A 9 -15.60 -5.60 -23.49
C GLY A 9 -16.84 -4.83 -23.05
N VAL A 10 -17.49 -5.29 -21.97
CA VAL A 10 -18.64 -4.69 -21.33
C VAL A 10 -18.38 -4.46 -19.84
N ASP A 11 -19.22 -3.63 -19.21
CA ASP A 11 -19.22 -3.41 -17.79
C ASP A 11 -19.86 -4.58 -17.03
N GLU A 12 -19.49 -4.78 -15.75
CA GLU A 12 -20.05 -5.83 -14.88
C GLU A 12 -21.55 -5.66 -14.65
N HIS A 13 -22.07 -4.44 -14.77
CA HIS A 13 -23.50 -4.11 -14.66
C HIS A 13 -24.21 -4.08 -16.01
N ALA A 14 -23.58 -4.55 -17.09
CA ALA A 14 -24.15 -4.55 -18.43
C ALA A 14 -25.46 -5.34 -18.48
N THR A 15 -26.42 -4.81 -19.20
CA THR A 15 -27.69 -5.48 -19.49
C THR A 15 -27.51 -6.66 -20.44
N GLU A 16 -28.47 -7.57 -20.47
CA GLU A 16 -28.46 -8.71 -21.39
C GLU A 16 -28.34 -8.26 -22.86
N GLU A 17 -29.00 -7.16 -23.22
CA GLU A 17 -28.93 -6.60 -24.58
C GLU A 17 -27.54 -6.07 -24.91
N GLU A 18 -26.84 -5.45 -23.96
CA GLU A 18 -25.48 -4.97 -24.12
C GLU A 18 -24.51 -6.14 -24.27
N ILE A 19 -24.64 -7.17 -23.45
CA ILE A 19 -23.87 -8.41 -23.53
C ILE A 19 -24.05 -9.05 -24.93
N LYS A 20 -25.28 -9.17 -25.40
CA LYS A 20 -25.61 -9.72 -26.72
C LYS A 20 -25.06 -8.88 -27.87
N ARG A 21 -25.08 -7.54 -27.72
CA ARG A 21 -24.51 -6.61 -28.70
C ARG A 21 -22.98 -6.73 -28.74
N ALA A 22 -22.35 -6.77 -27.57
CA ALA A 22 -20.91 -6.92 -27.42
C ALA A 22 -20.40 -8.22 -28.01
N TYR A 23 -21.09 -9.34 -27.70
CA TYR A 23 -20.78 -10.64 -28.31
C TYR A 23 -20.79 -10.58 -29.82
N ARG A 24 -21.85 -10.05 -30.45
CA ARG A 24 -21.94 -9.95 -31.92
C ARG A 24 -20.78 -9.11 -32.49
N LYS A 25 -20.43 -8.00 -31.84
CA LYS A 25 -19.32 -7.14 -32.27
C LYS A 25 -17.96 -7.84 -32.11
N ALA A 26 -17.74 -8.54 -31.01
CA ALA A 26 -16.52 -9.28 -30.76
C ALA A 26 -16.37 -10.48 -31.71
N ALA A 27 -17.42 -11.25 -31.92
CA ALA A 27 -17.45 -12.38 -32.84
C ALA A 27 -17.15 -11.96 -34.28
N MET A 28 -17.71 -10.83 -34.75
CA MET A 28 -17.37 -10.28 -36.08
C MET A 28 -15.91 -9.84 -36.21
N ARG A 29 -15.28 -9.36 -35.13
CA ARG A 29 -13.85 -8.99 -35.14
C ARG A 29 -12.93 -10.20 -35.22
N CYS A 30 -13.30 -11.29 -34.56
CA CYS A 30 -12.51 -12.51 -34.49
C CYS A 30 -12.91 -13.54 -35.56
N HIS A 31 -13.73 -13.15 -36.57
CA HIS A 31 -14.12 -14.06 -37.65
C HIS A 31 -12.90 -14.46 -38.50
N PRO A 32 -12.71 -15.75 -38.83
CA PRO A 32 -11.56 -16.21 -39.60
C PRO A 32 -11.40 -15.50 -40.94
N ASP A 33 -12.49 -15.23 -41.68
CA ASP A 33 -12.46 -14.52 -42.96
C ASP A 33 -11.87 -13.10 -42.88
N ARG A 34 -11.88 -12.51 -41.70
CA ARG A 34 -11.34 -11.14 -41.45
C ARG A 34 -9.92 -11.14 -40.90
N ASN A 35 -9.42 -12.31 -40.47
CA ASN A 35 -8.13 -12.48 -39.83
C ASN A 35 -7.25 -13.47 -40.61
N VAL A 36 -7.26 -13.35 -41.95
CA VAL A 36 -6.44 -14.17 -42.84
C VAL A 36 -4.95 -13.96 -42.49
N GLY A 37 -4.23 -15.05 -42.23
CA GLY A 37 -2.83 -15.04 -41.78
C GLY A 37 -2.65 -14.98 -40.26
N ASN A 38 -3.76 -14.89 -39.47
CA ASN A 38 -3.73 -14.96 -38.02
C ASN A 38 -4.94 -15.76 -37.48
N GLU A 39 -5.32 -16.80 -38.23
CA GLU A 39 -6.53 -17.58 -38.00
C GLU A 39 -6.51 -18.28 -36.63
N GLU A 40 -5.36 -18.78 -36.19
CA GLU A 40 -5.21 -19.52 -34.93
C GLU A 40 -5.48 -18.61 -33.73
N ALA A 41 -4.91 -17.41 -33.71
CA ALA A 41 -5.15 -16.44 -32.64
C ALA A 41 -6.59 -15.89 -32.68
N ALA A 42 -7.17 -15.75 -33.87
CA ALA A 42 -8.57 -15.35 -34.03
C ALA A 42 -9.52 -16.44 -33.49
N HIS A 43 -9.20 -17.70 -33.79
CA HIS A 43 -9.99 -18.84 -33.30
C HIS A 43 -9.92 -18.99 -31.79
N ALA A 44 -8.75 -18.83 -31.18
CA ALA A 44 -8.60 -18.84 -29.71
C ALA A 44 -9.45 -17.76 -29.07
N LYS A 45 -9.35 -16.51 -29.54
CA LYS A 45 -10.17 -15.40 -29.06
C LYS A 45 -11.66 -15.59 -29.26
N PHE A 46 -12.05 -16.19 -30.40
CA PHE A 46 -13.45 -16.49 -30.65
C PHE A 46 -14.01 -17.51 -29.67
N HIS A 47 -13.20 -18.50 -29.29
CA HIS A 47 -13.58 -19.50 -28.30
C HIS A 47 -13.81 -18.85 -26.93
N GLU A 48 -12.88 -18.01 -26.46
CA GLU A 48 -13.00 -17.25 -25.20
C GLU A 48 -14.28 -16.38 -25.19
N ILE A 49 -14.54 -15.66 -26.29
CA ILE A 49 -15.73 -14.80 -26.43
C ILE A 49 -17.01 -15.64 -26.39
N LYS A 50 -17.02 -16.80 -27.03
CA LYS A 50 -18.16 -17.72 -27.04
C LYS A 50 -18.46 -18.29 -25.64
N GLU A 51 -17.42 -18.69 -24.92
CA GLU A 51 -17.55 -19.18 -23.53
C GLU A 51 -18.04 -18.08 -22.61
N ALA A 52 -17.48 -16.89 -22.69
CA ALA A 52 -17.92 -15.73 -21.89
C ALA A 52 -19.41 -15.43 -22.15
N TYR A 53 -19.83 -15.44 -23.42
CA TYR A 53 -21.23 -15.21 -23.75
C TYR A 53 -22.16 -16.33 -23.26
N ALA A 54 -21.73 -17.58 -23.34
CA ALA A 54 -22.56 -18.72 -22.87
C ALA A 54 -22.89 -18.60 -21.38
N ILE A 55 -21.96 -18.12 -20.57
CA ILE A 55 -22.16 -17.92 -19.13
C ILE A 55 -22.97 -16.64 -18.86
N LEU A 56 -22.59 -15.52 -19.47
CA LEU A 56 -23.21 -14.21 -19.17
C LEU A 56 -24.59 -14.00 -19.80
N SER A 57 -24.96 -14.78 -20.83
CA SER A 57 -26.29 -14.70 -21.46
C SER A 57 -27.39 -15.46 -20.71
N ASP A 58 -27.02 -16.37 -19.82
CA ASP A 58 -27.95 -17.08 -18.93
C ASP A 58 -27.95 -16.43 -17.56
N PRO A 59 -29.07 -15.82 -17.11
CA PRO A 59 -29.15 -15.14 -15.83
C PRO A 59 -28.73 -16.02 -14.63
N ALA A 60 -29.05 -17.30 -14.63
CA ALA A 60 -28.70 -18.21 -13.55
C ALA A 60 -27.19 -18.50 -13.53
N GLN A 61 -26.58 -18.71 -14.69
CA GLN A 61 -25.12 -18.91 -14.76
C GLN A 61 -24.35 -17.64 -14.45
N ARG A 62 -24.85 -16.49 -14.90
CA ARG A 62 -24.29 -15.18 -14.58
C ARG A 62 -24.29 -14.93 -13.07
N GLU A 63 -25.40 -15.18 -12.36
CA GLU A 63 -25.49 -15.02 -10.91
C GLU A 63 -24.48 -15.91 -10.19
N VAL A 64 -24.31 -17.15 -10.62
CA VAL A 64 -23.34 -18.08 -10.06
C VAL A 64 -21.90 -17.57 -10.30
N TYR A 65 -21.62 -17.10 -11.51
CA TYR A 65 -20.31 -16.54 -11.84
C TYR A 65 -19.99 -15.30 -10.99
N ASP A 66 -20.93 -14.36 -10.90
CA ASP A 66 -20.75 -13.13 -10.12
C ASP A 66 -20.49 -13.42 -8.65
N ARG A 67 -21.20 -14.39 -8.06
CA ARG A 67 -20.99 -14.82 -6.69
C ARG A 67 -19.61 -15.44 -6.48
N ILE A 68 -19.21 -16.38 -7.33
CA ILE A 68 -17.90 -17.04 -7.24
C ILE A 68 -16.78 -16.01 -7.43
N PHE A 69 -16.94 -15.09 -8.36
CA PHE A 69 -15.98 -14.04 -8.63
C PHE A 69 -15.83 -13.10 -7.43
N ALA A 70 -16.96 -12.67 -6.82
CA ALA A 70 -16.94 -11.85 -5.62
C ALA A 70 -16.25 -12.54 -4.44
N GLU A 71 -16.55 -13.82 -4.19
CA GLU A 71 -15.92 -14.62 -3.14
C GLU A 71 -14.40 -14.77 -3.36
N GLU A 72 -13.97 -14.95 -4.60
CA GLU A 72 -12.54 -15.06 -4.94
C GLU A 72 -11.80 -13.72 -4.78
N MET A 73 -12.45 -12.61 -5.16
CA MET A 73 -11.90 -11.27 -4.97
C MET A 73 -11.76 -10.94 -3.49
N GLU A 74 -12.78 -11.23 -2.68
CA GLU A 74 -12.73 -11.03 -1.23
C GLU A 74 -11.61 -11.87 -0.58
N ARG A 75 -11.47 -13.13 -0.99
CA ARG A 75 -10.38 -14.00 -0.52
C ARG A 75 -9.01 -13.43 -0.87
N ARG A 76 -8.83 -12.94 -2.11
CA ARG A 76 -7.57 -12.35 -2.56
C ARG A 76 -7.24 -11.07 -1.79
N GLU A 77 -8.23 -10.20 -1.58
CA GLU A 77 -8.04 -8.99 -0.77
C GLU A 77 -7.71 -9.30 0.68
N ALA A 78 -8.33 -10.34 1.26
CA ALA A 78 -8.00 -10.80 2.60
C ALA A 78 -6.55 -11.29 2.69
N GLN A 79 -6.09 -12.07 1.72
CA GLN A 79 -4.71 -12.54 1.64
C GLN A 79 -3.72 -11.38 1.52
N LEU A 80 -3.98 -10.42 0.63
CA LEU A 80 -3.13 -9.24 0.48
C LEU A 80 -3.04 -8.42 1.78
N ARG A 81 -4.17 -8.23 2.47
CA ARG A 81 -4.19 -7.54 3.78
C ARG A 81 -3.39 -8.29 4.83
N GLU A 82 -3.47 -9.62 4.85
CA GLU A 82 -2.71 -10.46 5.78
C GLU A 82 -1.20 -10.39 5.49
N GLU A 83 -0.81 -10.46 4.21
CA GLU A 83 0.59 -10.34 3.78
C GLU A 83 1.15 -8.95 4.12
N GLU A 84 0.37 -7.88 3.88
CA GLU A 84 0.76 -6.50 4.26
C GLU A 84 0.93 -6.37 5.77
N ALA A 85 -0.03 -6.86 6.56
CA ALA A 85 0.05 -6.83 8.01
C ALA A 85 1.24 -7.63 8.55
N ALA A 86 1.54 -8.79 7.96
CA ALA A 86 2.71 -9.59 8.34
C ALA A 86 4.03 -8.86 8.01
N ARG A 87 4.11 -8.20 6.85
CA ARG A 87 5.26 -7.39 6.45
C ARG A 87 5.46 -6.20 7.39
N GLU A 88 4.39 -5.49 7.72
CA GLU A 88 4.44 -4.37 8.67
C GLU A 88 4.86 -4.82 10.08
N ALA A 89 4.32 -5.94 10.55
CA ALA A 89 4.69 -6.51 11.85
C ALA A 89 6.16 -6.93 11.89
N LEU A 90 6.68 -7.51 10.81
CA LEU A 90 8.09 -7.87 10.69
C LEU A 90 8.98 -6.62 10.68
N TYR A 91 8.61 -5.58 9.93
CA TYR A 91 9.31 -4.31 9.91
C TYR A 91 9.32 -3.64 11.28
N ALA A 92 8.18 -3.60 11.98
CA ALA A 92 8.08 -3.06 13.33
C ALA A 92 8.97 -3.82 14.34
N LYS A 93 9.07 -5.15 14.23
CA LYS A 93 10.00 -5.96 15.04
C LYS A 93 11.46 -5.58 14.78
N ARG A 94 11.86 -5.41 13.53
CA ARG A 94 13.22 -5.00 13.15
C ARG A 94 13.54 -3.60 13.66
N VAL A 95 12.61 -2.65 13.53
CA VAL A 95 12.78 -1.30 14.07
C VAL A 95 12.90 -1.33 15.60
N SER A 96 12.05 -2.09 16.30
CA SER A 96 12.11 -2.20 17.76
C SER A 96 13.42 -2.81 18.23
N LEU A 97 13.95 -3.80 17.51
CA LEU A 97 15.25 -4.39 17.77
C LEU A 97 16.37 -3.35 17.59
N GLY A 98 16.36 -2.62 16.48
CA GLY A 98 17.32 -1.54 16.22
C GLY A 98 17.27 -0.45 17.31
N MET A 99 16.07 -0.02 17.71
CA MET A 99 15.88 0.96 18.79
C MET A 99 16.47 0.50 20.11
N ARG A 100 16.34 -0.79 20.45
CA ARG A 100 16.92 -1.36 21.66
C ARG A 100 18.45 -1.23 21.64
N PHE A 101 19.09 -1.68 20.54
CA PHE A 101 20.56 -1.58 20.43
C PHE A 101 21.06 -0.14 20.41
N ALA A 102 20.36 0.78 19.75
CA ALA A 102 20.68 2.20 19.80
C ALA A 102 20.56 2.77 21.22
N SER A 103 19.52 2.39 21.99
CA SER A 103 19.37 2.82 23.38
C SER A 103 20.41 2.25 24.34
N GLU A 104 21.05 1.14 23.98
CA GLU A 104 22.19 0.55 24.67
C GLU A 104 23.53 1.25 24.31
N GLY A 105 23.49 2.28 23.43
CA GLY A 105 24.66 3.08 23.03
C GLY A 105 25.46 2.45 21.87
N HIS A 106 24.92 1.48 21.16
CA HIS A 106 25.56 0.90 19.98
C HIS A 106 25.44 1.81 18.76
N ASN A 107 26.50 1.82 17.94
CA ASN A 107 26.55 2.59 16.70
C ASN A 107 25.74 1.94 15.56
N GLY A 108 25.55 2.68 14.46
CA GLY A 108 24.78 2.21 13.29
C GLY A 108 25.30 0.91 12.66
N ASP A 109 26.62 0.68 12.69
CA ASP A 109 27.21 -0.54 12.11
C ASP A 109 26.83 -1.79 12.91
N VAL A 110 26.74 -1.69 14.23
CA VAL A 110 26.30 -2.78 15.10
C VAL A 110 24.81 -3.05 14.88
N VAL A 111 23.98 -2.01 14.84
CA VAL A 111 22.54 -2.15 14.54
C VAL A 111 22.33 -2.80 13.18
N PHE A 112 23.06 -2.35 12.17
CA PHE A 112 23.05 -2.92 10.82
C PHE A 112 23.40 -4.41 10.81
N GLY A 113 24.53 -4.78 11.45
CA GLY A 113 24.97 -6.18 11.55
C GLY A 113 23.96 -7.08 12.25
N VAL A 114 23.32 -6.60 13.33
CA VAL A 114 22.26 -7.34 14.05
C VAL A 114 21.04 -7.56 13.17
N LEU A 115 20.64 -6.55 12.39
CA LEU A 115 19.49 -6.66 11.48
C LEU A 115 19.76 -7.65 10.34
N LEU A 116 21.00 -7.65 9.77
CA LEU A 116 21.41 -8.66 8.78
C LEU A 116 21.33 -10.08 9.35
N GLY A 117 21.71 -10.27 10.62
CA GLY A 117 21.59 -11.55 11.31
C GLY A 117 20.15 -12.04 11.55
N GLN A 118 19.16 -11.19 11.28
CA GLN A 118 17.72 -11.50 11.36
C GLN A 118 17.07 -11.63 9.96
N ASP A 119 17.82 -12.07 8.98
CA ASP A 119 17.37 -12.22 7.58
C ASP A 119 16.72 -10.93 7.01
N CYS A 120 17.25 -9.77 7.42
CA CYS A 120 16.86 -8.50 6.83
C CYS A 120 17.67 -8.26 5.57
N ASP A 121 17.05 -7.79 4.49
CA ASP A 121 17.78 -7.34 3.32
C ASP A 121 18.68 -6.13 3.65
N GLU A 122 19.79 -6.03 2.96
CA GLU A 122 20.84 -5.03 3.24
C GLU A 122 20.31 -3.59 3.16
N ALA A 123 19.46 -3.30 2.17
CA ALA A 123 18.91 -1.96 1.97
C ALA A 123 18.01 -1.55 3.14
N THR A 124 17.08 -2.42 3.55
CA THR A 124 16.19 -2.20 4.69
C THR A 124 16.97 -2.15 6.01
N ALA A 125 17.95 -3.03 6.20
CA ALA A 125 18.77 -3.02 7.41
C ALA A 125 19.55 -1.72 7.58
N ARG A 126 20.12 -1.19 6.49
CA ARG A 126 20.83 0.08 6.48
C ARG A 126 19.91 1.25 6.78
N GLN A 127 18.77 1.31 6.11
CA GLN A 127 17.76 2.34 6.33
C GLN A 127 17.26 2.38 7.78
N ILE A 128 16.97 1.22 8.36
CA ILE A 128 16.53 1.12 9.76
C ILE A 128 17.67 1.58 10.70
N ALA A 129 18.89 1.10 10.48
CA ALA A 129 20.03 1.45 11.33
C ALA A 129 20.28 2.95 11.36
N GLU A 130 20.34 3.60 10.19
CA GLU A 130 20.54 5.04 10.07
C GLU A 130 19.39 5.83 10.75
N SER A 131 18.12 5.43 10.48
CA SER A 131 16.95 6.12 11.02
C SER A 131 16.86 6.01 12.55
N VAL A 132 17.18 4.84 13.09
CA VAL A 132 17.08 4.57 14.53
C VAL A 132 18.17 5.29 15.29
N VAL A 133 19.40 5.30 14.80
CA VAL A 133 20.54 6.00 15.43
C VAL A 133 20.29 7.50 15.38
N ALA A 134 19.91 8.06 14.23
CA ALA A 134 19.58 9.48 14.12
C ALA A 134 18.44 9.92 15.06
N LEU A 135 17.43 9.08 15.22
CA LEU A 135 16.33 9.33 16.14
C LEU A 135 16.80 9.29 17.62
N HIS A 136 17.66 8.34 17.96
CA HIS A 136 18.25 8.24 19.30
C HIS A 136 19.09 9.46 19.65
N GLU A 137 20.03 9.84 18.78
CA GLU A 137 20.87 11.04 18.93
C GLU A 137 20.05 12.32 19.06
N SER A 138 18.99 12.45 18.24
CA SER A 138 18.07 13.60 18.32
C SER A 138 17.34 13.67 19.66
N ARG A 139 16.93 12.52 20.22
CA ARG A 139 16.28 12.46 21.54
C ARG A 139 17.25 12.79 22.66
N GLU A 140 18.48 12.29 22.61
CA GLU A 140 19.50 12.61 23.61
C GLU A 140 19.90 14.08 23.57
N ALA A 141 20.08 14.67 22.38
CA ALA A 141 20.36 16.09 22.22
C ALA A 141 19.23 16.96 22.80
N LYS A 142 17.97 16.57 22.58
CA LYS A 142 16.81 17.27 23.13
C LYS A 142 16.72 17.14 24.65
N ALA A 143 16.93 15.95 25.19
CA ALA A 143 16.95 15.73 26.65
C ALA A 143 18.07 16.52 27.32
N LYS A 144 19.24 16.60 26.70
CA LYS A 144 20.38 17.39 27.20
C LYS A 144 20.14 18.89 27.13
N ALA A 145 19.44 19.37 26.11
CA ALA A 145 19.02 20.78 26.00
C ALA A 145 17.98 21.17 27.05
N GLU A 146 17.05 20.27 27.38
CA GLU A 146 16.00 20.46 28.36
C GLU A 146 16.50 20.36 29.81
N SER A 147 17.63 19.66 30.03
CA SER A 147 18.27 19.52 31.35
C SER A 147 19.34 20.60 31.64
N ALA A 148 19.62 21.48 30.67
CA ALA A 148 20.54 22.60 30.90
C ALA A 148 19.88 23.65 31.84
N PRO A 149 20.55 24.08 32.96
CA PRO A 149 19.98 25.09 33.82
C PRO A 149 19.83 26.43 33.09
N GLU A 150 18.64 27.03 33.15
CA GLU A 150 18.40 28.34 32.59
C GLU A 150 19.43 29.34 33.18
N PRO A 151 20.06 30.19 32.34
CA PRO A 151 20.86 31.30 32.89
C PRO A 151 19.91 32.26 33.61
N ALA A 152 20.15 32.47 34.89
CA ALA A 152 19.44 33.43 35.69
C ALA A 152 19.54 34.81 35.03
N THR A 153 18.48 35.24 34.39
CA THR A 153 18.31 36.62 33.95
C THR A 153 17.62 37.42 35.05
N GLU A 154 18.36 38.38 35.55
CA GLU A 154 17.93 39.40 36.50
C GLU A 154 16.65 40.12 35.99
N THR A 155 15.74 40.26 36.92
CA THR A 155 14.51 41.02 36.87
C THR A 155 14.72 42.46 36.43
N LYS A 156 14.02 42.91 35.41
CA LYS A 156 13.55 44.30 35.28
C LYS A 156 12.09 44.30 34.89
N GLU A 157 11.34 45.02 35.76
CA GLU A 157 9.89 45.20 35.77
C GLU A 157 9.31 45.82 34.48
N ALA A 158 8.19 45.28 34.08
CA ALA A 158 6.82 45.78 33.73
C ALA A 158 6.68 46.80 32.56
N PRO A 159 5.47 46.99 31.97
CA PRO A 159 4.15 46.43 32.31
C PRO A 159 3.31 45.86 31.12
N ALA A 160 2.22 45.25 31.53
CA ALA A 160 1.10 44.66 30.81
C ALA A 160 0.62 45.28 29.49
N GLN A 161 0.22 44.41 28.56
CA GLN A 161 -1.06 44.54 27.83
C GLN A 161 -1.47 43.20 27.18
N THR A 162 -2.67 42.81 27.54
CA THR A 162 -3.68 41.90 27.00
C THR A 162 -3.62 41.58 25.51
N ALA A 163 -3.78 40.27 25.11
CA ALA A 163 -4.86 39.72 24.31
C ALA A 163 -4.55 38.27 23.88
N ASP A 164 -5.35 37.37 24.40
CA ASP A 164 -6.05 36.25 23.76
C ASP A 164 -5.63 35.85 22.33
N GLN A 165 -5.17 34.61 22.19
CA GLN A 165 -5.65 33.71 21.13
C GLN A 165 -5.08 32.29 21.31
N SER A 166 -6.00 31.41 21.64
CA SER A 166 -5.85 29.95 21.62
C SER A 166 -5.48 29.42 20.24
N ALA A 167 -4.27 28.90 20.05
CA ALA A 167 -3.93 28.04 18.94
C ALA A 167 -3.43 26.69 19.48
N ARG A 168 -4.24 25.68 19.26
CA ARG A 168 -3.93 24.28 19.53
C ARG A 168 -2.62 23.89 18.84
N ALA A 169 -1.58 23.65 19.62
CA ALA A 169 -0.35 23.06 19.14
C ALA A 169 -0.60 21.60 18.76
N MET A 170 -0.66 21.33 17.46
CA MET A 170 -0.60 19.97 16.93
C MET A 170 0.79 19.41 17.18
N ASN A 171 0.85 18.25 17.82
CA ASN A 171 2.05 17.52 18.18
C ASN A 171 2.90 17.22 16.93
N PRO A 172 4.15 17.69 16.80
CA PRO A 172 4.98 17.54 15.60
C PRO A 172 5.31 16.09 15.23
N LEU A 173 5.12 15.16 16.18
CA LEU A 173 5.33 13.72 15.95
C LEU A 173 4.27 13.07 15.04
N GLY A 174 3.03 13.56 15.05
CA GLY A 174 1.96 13.04 14.18
C GLY A 174 2.16 13.38 12.70
N ALA A 175 2.73 14.57 12.40
CA ALA A 175 2.96 15.01 11.03
C ALA A 175 4.12 14.26 10.35
N MET A 176 5.16 13.90 11.11
CA MET A 176 6.33 13.19 10.60
C MET A 176 6.02 11.72 10.28
N TRP A 177 5.15 11.08 11.06
CA TRP A 177 4.67 9.72 10.82
C TRP A 177 3.78 9.64 9.58
N PHE A 178 2.91 10.61 9.38
CA PHE A 178 2.03 10.67 8.22
C PHE A 178 2.80 10.90 6.91
N GLN A 179 3.86 11.70 6.94
CA GLN A 179 4.71 11.97 5.78
C GLN A 179 5.60 10.77 5.41
N PHE A 180 6.03 9.99 6.41
CA PHE A 180 6.81 8.75 6.21
C PHE A 180 5.97 7.67 5.51
N PHE A 181 4.72 7.47 5.93
CA PHE A 181 3.83 6.51 5.30
C PHE A 181 3.36 6.91 3.89
N ASN A 182 3.22 8.20 3.62
CA ASN A 182 2.77 8.66 2.31
C ASN A 182 3.87 8.60 1.22
N ASN A 183 5.14 8.59 1.62
CA ASN A 183 6.28 8.50 0.68
C ASN A 183 6.67 7.06 0.32
N MET A 184 6.05 6.05 0.96
CA MET A 184 6.25 4.62 0.66
C MET A 184 5.22 4.04 -0.33
N ARG A 185 4.37 4.89 -0.92
CA ARG A 185 3.30 4.49 -1.85
C ARG A 185 3.63 4.80 -3.32
N LEU A 186 4.90 4.56 -3.72
CA LEU A 186 5.32 4.53 -5.14
C LEU A 186 6.00 3.21 -5.44
#